data_2a4b9102a050cd2488f5a34375593993
#
_entry.id   2a4b9102a050cd2488f5a34375593993
#
_cell.length_a   1.000
_cell.length_b   1.000
_cell.length_c   1.000
_cell.angle_alpha   90.00
_cell.angle_beta   90.00
_cell.angle_gamma   90.00
#
_symmetry.space_group_name_H-M   'P 1'
#
loop_
_entity.id
_entity.type
_entity.pdbx_description
1 polymer ?
#
loop_
_entity_poly.entity_id
_entity_poly.type
_entity_poly.pdbx_seq_one_letter_code
_entity_poly.pdbx_strand_id
1 'polypeptide(L)'
;MYCLPNHLFFFTFDRKWSSNFPKNGGVYLVFDKGVLIYVGESANVKERMKDFKRTVNHTFRRKLGKHLFKGATITNGKFNDEIESYLNQYYIDNISVSAIEIIFGRTEIESNLIEKYKKSGILNSESKRNATQFI
;
A
#
# COMPACT_ATOMS: atom_id res chain seq x y z
N MET A 1 12.10 1.10 -18.41
CA MET A 1 12.32 0.36 -17.16
C MET A 1 12.38 1.35 -15.98
N TYR A 2 11.75 1.01 -14.89
CA TYR A 2 11.76 1.88 -13.72
C TYR A 2 12.84 1.42 -12.77
N CYS A 3 13.63 2.37 -12.27
CA CYS A 3 14.57 2.09 -11.20
C CYS A 3 13.79 2.10 -9.90
N LEU A 4 13.96 1.06 -9.10
CA LEU A 4 13.35 1.07 -7.78
C LEU A 4 14.05 2.14 -6.95
N PRO A 5 13.30 2.85 -6.11
CA PRO A 5 13.89 3.86 -5.24
C PRO A 5 14.94 3.25 -4.32
N ASN A 6 15.96 4.04 -4.02
CA ASN A 6 17.04 3.57 -3.16
C ASN A 6 16.68 3.58 -1.68
N HIS A 7 15.55 4.19 -1.32
CA HIS A 7 15.17 4.36 0.07
C HIS A 7 13.93 3.58 0.42
N LEU A 8 14.06 2.69 1.40
CA LEU A 8 12.96 1.98 2.04
C LEU A 8 12.77 2.56 3.42
N PHE A 9 11.55 3.00 3.71
CA PHE A 9 11.21 3.51 5.03
C PHE A 9 10.41 2.46 5.77
N PHE A 10 11.05 1.83 6.75
CA PHE A 10 10.38 0.85 7.59
C PHE A 10 9.29 1.55 8.39
N PHE A 11 8.12 0.93 8.44
CA PHE A 11 6.99 1.54 9.09
C PHE A 11 7.21 1.70 10.60
N THR A 12 6.89 2.88 11.13
CA THR A 12 6.81 3.11 12.56
C THR A 12 5.53 3.88 12.84
N PHE A 13 5.06 3.85 14.09
CA PHE A 13 3.89 4.63 14.49
C PHE A 13 4.23 6.07 14.87
N ASP A 14 5.46 6.49 14.66
CA ASP A 14 5.87 7.88 14.87
C ASP A 14 5.06 8.78 13.93
N ARG A 15 4.54 9.87 14.47
CA ARG A 15 3.79 10.86 13.68
C ARG A 15 4.60 11.41 12.52
N LYS A 16 5.92 11.45 12.66
CA LYS A 16 6.80 12.00 11.64
C LYS A 16 7.12 11.01 10.52
N TRP A 17 6.66 9.77 10.64
CA TRP A 17 6.99 8.79 9.61
C TRP A 17 6.57 9.25 8.21
N SER A 18 5.37 9.84 8.08
CA SER A 18 4.88 10.32 6.80
C SER A 18 5.73 11.46 6.23
N SER A 19 6.52 12.12 7.05
CA SER A 19 7.40 13.20 6.59
C SER A 19 8.55 12.71 5.71
N ASN A 20 8.77 11.41 5.66
CA ASN A 20 9.76 10.82 4.75
C ASN A 20 9.31 10.88 3.29
N PHE A 21 8.05 11.20 3.03
CA PHE A 21 7.46 11.11 1.69
C PHE A 21 7.19 12.47 1.09
N PRO A 22 7.19 12.56 -0.26
CA PRO A 22 6.98 13.85 -0.92
C PRO A 22 5.56 14.37 -0.73
N LYS A 23 5.42 15.68 -0.66
CA LYS A 23 4.12 16.35 -0.58
C LYS A 23 3.40 16.39 -1.92
N ASN A 24 4.09 15.99 -2.97
CA ASN A 24 3.58 16.04 -4.34
C ASN A 24 3.06 14.67 -4.78
N GLY A 25 2.56 14.62 -6.00
CA GLY A 25 2.07 13.38 -6.57
C GLY A 25 3.17 12.37 -6.80
N GLY A 26 2.83 11.11 -6.72
CA GLY A 26 3.78 10.05 -6.95
C GLY A 26 3.19 8.66 -6.85
N VAL A 27 4.06 7.69 -7.03
CA VAL A 27 3.76 6.27 -6.88
C VAL A 27 4.50 5.77 -5.66
N TYR A 28 3.82 5.00 -4.81
CA TYR A 28 4.46 4.37 -3.67
C TYR A 28 4.41 2.85 -3.80
N LEU A 29 5.41 2.22 -3.24
CA LEU A 29 5.64 0.78 -3.33
C LEU A 29 5.69 0.24 -1.92
N VAL A 30 4.90 -0.79 -1.63
CA VAL A 30 4.83 -1.40 -0.31
C VAL A 30 5.49 -2.76 -0.36
N PHE A 31 6.40 -3.00 0.56
CA PHE A 31 7.16 -4.23 0.66
C PHE A 31 6.83 -4.95 1.95
N ASP A 32 6.71 -6.26 1.86
CA ASP A 32 6.53 -7.16 3.00
C ASP A 32 7.77 -8.04 3.07
N LYS A 33 8.56 -7.87 4.14
CA LYS A 33 9.82 -8.59 4.29
C LYS A 33 10.72 -8.43 3.05
N GLY A 34 10.71 -7.24 2.48
CA GLY A 34 11.52 -6.92 1.31
C GLY A 34 10.93 -7.32 -0.03
N VAL A 35 9.75 -7.93 -0.05
CA VAL A 35 9.09 -8.34 -1.29
C VAL A 35 7.97 -7.36 -1.63
N LEU A 36 7.94 -6.89 -2.86
CA LEU A 36 6.91 -5.96 -3.31
C LEU A 36 5.55 -6.64 -3.28
N ILE A 37 4.60 -6.05 -2.54
CA ILE A 37 3.25 -6.61 -2.42
C ILE A 37 2.14 -5.63 -2.82
N TYR A 38 2.44 -4.36 -3.01
CA TYR A 38 1.40 -3.39 -3.35
C TYR A 38 2.01 -2.16 -4.00
N VAL A 39 1.31 -1.63 -5.00
CA VAL A 39 1.69 -0.38 -5.66
C VAL A 39 0.50 0.57 -5.57
N GLY A 40 0.72 1.78 -5.14
CA GLY A 40 -0.33 2.79 -5.09
C GLY A 40 0.12 4.09 -5.72
N GLU A 41 -0.82 4.96 -6.02
CA GLU A 41 -0.52 6.30 -6.51
C GLU A 41 -1.35 7.31 -5.72
N SER A 42 -0.85 8.53 -5.65
CA SER A 42 -1.55 9.59 -4.95
C SER A 42 -1.11 10.95 -5.49
N ALA A 43 -2.03 11.91 -5.45
CA ALA A 43 -1.71 13.29 -5.77
C ALA A 43 -0.85 13.95 -4.68
N ASN A 44 -0.82 13.36 -3.48
CA ASN A 44 0.01 13.83 -2.37
C ASN A 44 0.39 12.62 -1.54
N VAL A 45 1.59 12.09 -1.79
CA VAL A 45 2.03 10.85 -1.15
C VAL A 45 2.15 11.00 0.35
N LYS A 46 2.67 12.12 0.84
CA LYS A 46 2.80 12.35 2.27
C LYS A 46 1.44 12.26 2.98
N GLU A 47 0.41 12.90 2.43
CA GLU A 47 -0.93 12.85 3.01
C GLU A 47 -1.48 11.43 2.99
N ARG A 48 -1.24 10.71 1.90
CA ARG A 48 -1.68 9.32 1.77
C ARG A 48 -1.01 8.44 2.84
N MET A 49 0.26 8.69 3.14
CA MET A 49 0.99 7.90 4.14
C MET A 49 0.55 8.20 5.57
N LYS A 50 -0.05 9.34 5.83
CA LYS A 50 -0.65 9.60 7.14
C LYS A 50 -1.78 8.63 7.45
N ASP A 51 -2.49 8.16 6.43
CA ASP A 51 -3.60 7.22 6.58
C ASP A 51 -3.18 5.76 6.42
N PHE A 52 -1.91 5.51 6.17
CA PHE A 52 -1.41 4.18 5.83
C PHE A 52 -1.76 3.12 6.88
N LYS A 53 -1.82 3.53 8.13
CA LYS A 53 -2.10 2.63 9.27
C LYS A 53 -3.59 2.53 9.61
N ARG A 54 -4.47 3.12 8.79
CA ARG A 54 -5.91 3.17 9.10
C ARG A 54 -6.70 2.31 8.14
N THR A 55 -7.40 1.33 8.69
CA THR A 55 -8.24 0.44 7.89
C THR A 55 -9.31 1.22 7.12
N VAL A 56 -9.92 2.20 7.77
CA VAL A 56 -11.02 2.96 7.17
C VAL A 56 -10.57 3.76 5.95
N ASN A 57 -9.34 4.24 5.95
CA ASN A 57 -8.89 5.20 4.94
C ASN A 57 -7.91 4.64 3.93
N HIS A 58 -7.36 3.44 4.15
CA HIS A 58 -6.31 2.97 3.26
C HIS A 58 -6.60 1.60 2.68
N THR A 59 -6.68 1.57 1.37
CA THR A 59 -6.97 0.35 0.61
C THR A 59 -5.97 -0.77 0.89
N PHE A 60 -4.68 -0.43 0.98
CA PHE A 60 -3.65 -1.44 1.24
C PHE A 60 -3.92 -2.20 2.53
N ARG A 61 -4.21 -1.47 3.61
CA ARG A 61 -4.46 -2.12 4.91
C ARG A 61 -5.65 -3.06 4.85
N ARG A 62 -6.72 -2.64 4.16
CA ARG A 62 -7.89 -3.50 4.00
C ARG A 62 -7.56 -4.78 3.21
N LYS A 63 -6.80 -4.62 2.13
CA LYS A 63 -6.40 -5.77 1.32
C LYS A 63 -5.47 -6.71 2.08
N LEU A 64 -4.53 -6.16 2.82
CA LEU A 64 -3.61 -6.97 3.62
C LEU A 64 -4.37 -7.77 4.67
N GLY A 65 -5.31 -7.13 5.38
CA GLY A 65 -6.09 -7.81 6.39
C GLY A 65 -6.90 -8.96 5.83
N LYS A 66 -7.53 -8.75 4.68
CA LYS A 66 -8.31 -9.81 4.04
C LYS A 66 -7.43 -10.91 3.46
N HIS A 67 -6.22 -10.57 3.06
CA HIS A 67 -5.27 -11.55 2.54
C HIS A 67 -4.74 -12.45 3.67
N LEU A 68 -4.39 -11.86 4.80
CA LEU A 68 -3.87 -12.61 5.94
C LEU A 68 -4.94 -13.37 6.70
N PHE A 69 -6.17 -12.84 6.72
CA PHE A 69 -7.28 -13.43 7.45
C PHE A 69 -8.45 -13.64 6.51
N LYS A 70 -8.49 -14.79 5.86
CA LYS A 70 -9.54 -15.11 4.91
C LYS A 70 -10.89 -15.12 5.61
N GLY A 71 -11.86 -14.48 4.99
CA GLY A 71 -13.19 -14.36 5.57
C GLY A 71 -13.34 -13.20 6.55
N ALA A 72 -12.31 -12.45 6.81
CA ALA A 72 -12.39 -11.28 7.68
C ALA A 72 -13.31 -10.23 7.08
N THR A 73 -14.13 -9.61 7.91
CA THR A 73 -15.08 -8.58 7.49
C THR A 73 -14.72 -7.25 8.13
N ILE A 74 -15.10 -6.19 7.43
CA ILE A 74 -14.90 -4.83 7.92
C ILE A 74 -16.25 -4.28 8.33
N THR A 75 -16.36 -3.84 9.58
CA THR A 75 -17.58 -3.26 10.13
C THR A 75 -17.23 -1.90 10.71
N ASN A 76 -17.99 -0.87 10.34
CA ASN A 76 -17.72 0.51 10.76
C ASN A 76 -16.29 0.94 10.42
N GLY A 77 -15.79 0.52 9.26
CA GLY A 77 -14.47 0.92 8.77
C GLY A 77 -13.29 0.18 9.38
N LYS A 78 -13.54 -0.86 10.18
CA LYS A 78 -12.46 -1.59 10.88
C LYS A 78 -12.69 -3.08 10.83
N PHE A 79 -11.59 -3.82 10.94
CA PHE A 79 -11.64 -5.22 11.32
C PHE A 79 -11.92 -5.32 12.83
N ASN A 80 -12.10 -6.53 13.34
CA ASN A 80 -12.21 -6.69 14.78
C ASN A 80 -10.87 -6.32 15.47
N ASP A 81 -10.92 -6.13 16.78
CA ASP A 81 -9.78 -5.63 17.54
C ASP A 81 -8.55 -6.54 17.44
N GLU A 82 -8.76 -7.85 17.40
CA GLU A 82 -7.66 -8.80 17.30
C GLU A 82 -6.93 -8.65 15.98
N ILE A 83 -7.65 -8.52 14.87
CA ILE A 83 -7.06 -8.34 13.55
C ILE A 83 -6.37 -6.99 13.47
N GLU A 84 -7.00 -5.93 13.99
CA GLU A 84 -6.38 -4.61 13.98
C GLU A 84 -5.06 -4.61 14.74
N SER A 85 -5.01 -5.24 15.91
CA SER A 85 -3.78 -5.36 16.69
C SER A 85 -2.71 -6.16 15.95
N TYR A 86 -3.12 -7.25 15.31
CA TYR A 86 -2.20 -8.08 14.53
C TYR A 86 -1.60 -7.26 13.38
N LEU A 87 -2.43 -6.50 12.67
CA LEU A 87 -1.96 -5.68 11.55
C LEU A 87 -0.99 -4.60 12.02
N ASN A 88 -1.25 -4.00 13.18
CA ASN A 88 -0.34 -3.00 13.72
C ASN A 88 1.05 -3.59 13.94
N GLN A 89 1.11 -4.76 14.55
CA GLN A 89 2.38 -5.43 14.79
C GLN A 89 3.03 -5.92 13.50
N TYR A 90 2.19 -6.44 12.59
CA TYR A 90 2.68 -6.89 11.29
C TYR A 90 3.35 -5.76 10.53
N TYR A 91 2.76 -4.57 10.58
CA TYR A 91 3.33 -3.39 9.93
C TYR A 91 4.73 -3.09 10.49
N ILE A 92 4.85 -3.06 11.81
CA ILE A 92 6.14 -2.76 12.46
C ILE A 92 7.19 -3.80 12.08
N ASP A 93 6.80 -5.06 12.08
CA ASP A 93 7.74 -6.15 11.89
C ASP A 93 8.15 -6.36 10.44
N ASN A 94 7.26 -6.06 9.49
CA ASN A 94 7.45 -6.55 8.12
C ASN A 94 7.32 -5.51 7.03
N ILE A 95 6.67 -4.38 7.27
CA ILE A 95 6.29 -3.47 6.19
C ILE A 95 7.27 -2.32 6.04
N SER A 96 7.70 -2.11 4.81
CA SER A 96 8.46 -0.92 4.43
C SER A 96 7.86 -0.32 3.18
N VAL A 97 8.08 0.97 2.98
CA VAL A 97 7.49 1.72 1.87
C VAL A 97 8.53 2.57 1.21
N SER A 98 8.44 2.66 -0.09
CA SER A 98 9.26 3.54 -0.89
C SER A 98 8.35 4.36 -1.79
N ALA A 99 8.81 5.51 -2.27
CA ALA A 99 8.00 6.35 -3.13
C ALA A 99 8.85 7.02 -4.20
N ILE A 100 8.21 7.27 -5.34
CA ILE A 100 8.79 7.99 -6.45
C ILE A 100 7.89 9.18 -6.74
N GLU A 101 8.46 10.38 -6.66
CA GLU A 101 7.73 11.58 -7.02
C GLU A 101 7.56 11.63 -8.54
N ILE A 102 6.34 11.83 -9.02
CA ILE A 102 6.02 11.81 -10.43
C ILE A 102 5.13 12.98 -10.77
N ILE A 103 5.60 13.82 -11.67
CA ILE A 103 4.86 15.03 -12.08
C ILE A 103 3.74 14.66 -13.04
N PHE A 104 4.03 13.77 -14.00
CA PHE A 104 3.06 13.33 -15.00
C PHE A 104 3.00 11.83 -15.07
N GLY A 105 1.83 11.29 -15.37
CA GLY A 105 1.70 9.89 -15.73
C GLY A 105 1.78 8.93 -14.57
N ARG A 106 1.47 9.38 -13.35
CA ARG A 106 1.54 8.47 -12.20
C ARG A 106 0.55 7.33 -12.32
N THR A 107 -0.61 7.56 -12.93
CA THR A 107 -1.59 6.50 -13.14
C THR A 107 -1.07 5.44 -14.10
N GLU A 108 -0.44 5.88 -15.19
CA GLU A 108 0.14 4.96 -16.17
C GLU A 108 1.30 4.17 -15.56
N ILE A 109 2.13 4.82 -14.75
CA ILE A 109 3.24 4.15 -14.09
C ILE A 109 2.73 3.13 -13.08
N GLU A 110 1.72 3.50 -12.29
CA GLU A 110 1.08 2.55 -11.38
C GLU A 110 0.57 1.34 -12.14
N SER A 111 -0.17 1.56 -13.21
CA SER A 111 -0.73 0.49 -14.02
C SER A 111 0.33 -0.42 -14.61
N ASN A 112 1.42 0.17 -15.11
CA ASN A 112 2.51 -0.59 -15.68
C ASN A 112 3.23 -1.45 -14.64
N LEU A 113 3.42 -0.91 -13.44
CA LEU A 113 4.05 -1.65 -12.36
C LEU A 113 3.17 -2.79 -11.88
N ILE A 114 1.86 -2.56 -11.77
CA ILE A 114 0.92 -3.61 -11.39
C ILE A 114 0.96 -4.73 -12.42
N GLU A 115 0.92 -4.38 -13.70
CA GLU A 115 0.97 -5.38 -14.77
C GLU A 115 2.26 -6.18 -14.73
N LYS A 116 3.39 -5.50 -14.50
CA LYS A 116 4.69 -6.15 -14.45
C LYS A 116 4.81 -7.15 -13.31
N TYR A 117 4.25 -6.83 -12.16
CA TYR A 117 4.43 -7.64 -10.94
C TYR A 117 3.22 -8.47 -10.56
N LYS A 118 2.16 -8.47 -11.35
CA LYS A 118 0.93 -9.18 -10.97
C LYS A 118 1.14 -10.68 -10.78
N LYS A 119 2.07 -11.28 -11.49
CA LYS A 119 2.37 -12.71 -11.35
C LYS A 119 3.14 -13.01 -10.06
N SER A 120 3.69 -12.00 -9.42
CA SER A 120 4.43 -12.15 -8.16
C SER A 120 3.53 -12.11 -6.94
N GLY A 121 2.21 -12.03 -7.13
CA GLY A 121 1.26 -12.08 -6.04
C GLY A 121 1.02 -10.76 -5.33
N ILE A 122 1.19 -9.64 -6.04
CA ILE A 122 0.87 -8.34 -5.43
C ILE A 122 -0.63 -8.22 -5.22
N LEU A 123 -1.03 -7.53 -4.15
CA LEU A 123 -2.43 -7.44 -3.75
C LEU A 123 -3.29 -6.66 -4.72
N ASN A 124 -2.72 -5.69 -5.42
CA ASN A 124 -3.45 -4.89 -6.40
C ASN A 124 -4.08 -5.72 -7.51
N SER A 125 -3.36 -6.72 -7.98
CA SER A 125 -3.78 -7.45 -9.18
C SER A 125 -5.15 -8.10 -9.00
N GLU A 126 -5.44 -8.59 -7.82
CA GLU A 126 -6.73 -9.20 -7.52
C GLU A 126 -7.85 -8.16 -7.63
N SER A 127 -7.65 -7.00 -7.02
CA SER A 127 -8.66 -5.94 -7.01
C SER A 127 -8.90 -5.38 -8.41
N LYS A 128 -7.85 -5.11 -9.16
CA LYS A 128 -7.96 -4.56 -10.50
C LYS A 128 -8.66 -5.55 -11.43
N ARG A 129 -8.33 -6.82 -11.31
CA ARG A 129 -8.96 -7.85 -12.10
C ARG A 129 -10.45 -7.94 -11.83
N ASN A 130 -10.84 -7.90 -10.57
CA ASN A 130 -12.24 -7.97 -10.20
C ASN A 130 -13.01 -6.77 -10.74
N ALA A 131 -12.45 -5.59 -10.61
CA ALA A 131 -13.08 -4.38 -11.13
C ALA A 131 -13.29 -4.48 -12.65
N THR A 132 -12.30 -4.98 -13.36
CA THR A 132 -12.38 -5.14 -14.81
C THR A 132 -13.46 -6.15 -15.20
N GLN A 133 -13.60 -7.22 -14.45
CA GLN A 133 -14.56 -8.26 -14.76
C GLN A 133 -16.00 -7.80 -14.63
N PHE A 134 -16.27 -6.78 -13.86
CA PHE A 134 -17.62 -6.29 -13.62
C PHE A 134 -18.01 -5.13 -14.52
N ILE A 135 -17.11 -4.69 -15.35
CA ILE A 135 -17.39 -3.65 -16.34
C ILE A 135 -17.83 -4.33 -17.66
#